data_157d1b8650e48e6ff17c5bcce76436de
#
_entry.id   157d1b8650e48e6ff17c5bcce76436de
#
_cell.length_a   1.000
_cell.length_b   1.000
_cell.length_c   1.000
_cell.angle_alpha   90.00
_cell.angle_beta   90.00
_cell.angle_gamma   90.00
#
_symmetry.space_group_name_H-M   'P 1'
#
loop_
_entity.id
_entity.type
_entity.pdbx_description
1 polymer ?
#
loop_
_entity_poly.entity_id
_entity_poly.type
_entity_poly.pdbx_seq_one_letter_code
_entity_poly.pdbx_strand_id
1 'polypeptide(L)'
;DTDGLISNTQIKGFVGALSIESRGVDLKNSTVRVNDASLKDSRVNVILCDTAAQDTTTSKTEWKIAVDNFFIGNSSVNVRMPGDSMRIAANLGTLSVKNGSFDLAQSSYGIKKLALKNSRVKYDIPYMAYEKGLDPNHLYISDLNASLNDILYRNEAISANVKSLKLKEKCGLAVD
;
A
#
# COMPACT_ATOMS: atom_id res chain seq x y z
N ASP A 1 7.44 8.58 15.48
CA ASP A 1 7.89 9.71 14.69
C ASP A 1 9.23 9.36 14.05
N THR A 2 9.31 9.32 12.73
CA THR A 2 10.54 8.93 12.00
C THR A 2 11.04 10.09 11.16
N ASP A 3 11.11 11.28 11.76
CA ASP A 3 11.66 12.44 11.07
C ASP A 3 13.12 12.17 10.65
N GLY A 4 13.36 12.06 9.36
CA GLY A 4 14.68 12.02 8.76
C GLY A 4 15.39 10.66 8.71
N LEU A 5 14.77 9.56 9.11
CA LEU A 5 15.40 8.22 9.03
C LEU A 5 15.36 7.60 7.62
N ILE A 6 14.46 8.06 6.78
CA ILE A 6 14.44 7.72 5.35
C ILE A 6 14.38 9.05 4.62
N SER A 7 15.35 9.32 3.76
CA SER A 7 15.48 10.58 3.06
C SER A 7 14.12 11.11 2.60
N ASN A 8 13.70 12.23 3.21
CA ASN A 8 12.52 13.01 2.83
C ASN A 8 11.15 12.34 2.94
N THR A 9 11.05 11.22 3.63
CA THR A 9 9.77 10.60 3.99
C THR A 9 9.51 10.80 5.48
N GLN A 10 8.42 11.45 5.82
CA GLN A 10 7.95 11.56 7.21
C GLN A 10 6.81 10.56 7.41
N ILE A 11 6.92 9.74 8.45
CA ILE A 11 5.89 8.80 8.86
C ILE A 11 5.47 9.12 10.28
N LYS A 12 4.19 9.47 10.47
CA LYS A 12 3.59 9.74 11.78
C LYS A 12 2.35 8.88 11.93
N GLY A 13 2.18 8.26 13.08
CA GLY A 13 1.00 7.43 13.25
C GLY A 13 0.78 6.92 14.67
N PHE A 14 -0.33 6.27 14.81
CA PHE A 14 -0.73 5.50 15.97
C PHE A 14 -0.91 4.05 15.56
N VAL A 15 -0.32 3.14 16.29
CA VAL A 15 -0.46 1.69 16.12
C VAL A 15 -1.30 1.17 17.27
N GLY A 16 -2.51 0.69 16.98
CA GLY A 16 -3.41 0.12 17.99
C GLY A 16 -2.93 -1.26 18.42
N ALA A 17 -2.76 -2.17 17.46
CA ALA A 17 -2.20 -3.48 17.70
C ALA A 17 -1.35 -3.93 16.52
N LEU A 18 -0.15 -4.41 16.82
CA LEU A 18 0.76 -5.03 15.86
C LEU A 18 1.15 -6.40 16.38
N SER A 19 1.01 -7.44 15.55
CA SER A 19 1.50 -8.78 15.84
C SER A 19 2.32 -9.26 14.67
N ILE A 20 3.46 -9.86 14.93
CA ILE A 20 4.33 -10.46 13.91
C ILE A 20 4.82 -11.80 14.45
N GLU A 21 4.54 -12.87 13.70
CA GLU A 21 5.09 -14.19 13.91
C GLU A 21 6.07 -14.50 12.78
N SER A 22 7.36 -14.58 13.13
CA SER A 22 8.44 -14.82 12.16
C SER A 22 8.94 -16.25 12.24
N ARG A 23 9.19 -16.86 11.08
CA ARG A 23 9.91 -18.16 10.99
C ARG A 23 11.42 -17.98 11.05
N GLY A 24 11.93 -16.78 10.94
CA GLY A 24 13.34 -16.50 11.07
C GLY A 24 13.87 -15.49 10.07
N VAL A 25 15.07 -15.07 10.37
CA VAL A 25 15.88 -14.15 9.55
C VAL A 25 17.19 -14.86 9.24
N ASP A 26 17.48 -15.04 7.97
CA ASP A 26 18.75 -15.55 7.48
C ASP A 26 19.59 -14.39 6.98
N LEU A 27 20.50 -13.95 7.83
CA LEU A 27 21.40 -12.83 7.51
C LEU A 27 22.39 -13.17 6.38
N LYS A 28 22.79 -14.45 6.26
CA LYS A 28 23.74 -14.88 5.25
C LYS A 28 23.16 -14.80 3.84
N ASN A 29 21.88 -15.15 3.70
CA ASN A 29 21.18 -15.13 2.42
C ASN A 29 20.24 -13.91 2.28
N SER A 30 20.29 -12.98 3.22
CA SER A 30 19.43 -11.78 3.25
C SER A 30 17.95 -12.12 3.07
N THR A 31 17.44 -13.12 3.80
CA THR A 31 16.04 -13.53 3.71
C THR A 31 15.30 -13.41 5.03
N VAL A 32 14.03 -12.95 4.92
CA VAL A 32 13.10 -12.91 6.05
C VAL A 32 11.85 -13.71 5.69
N ARG A 33 11.40 -14.54 6.63
CA ARG A 33 10.15 -15.29 6.49
C ARG A 33 9.22 -14.96 7.63
N VAL A 34 8.04 -14.47 7.30
CA VAL A 34 6.98 -14.11 8.25
C VAL A 34 5.81 -15.07 8.02
N ASN A 35 5.35 -15.76 9.08
CA ASN A 35 4.15 -16.59 9.01
C ASN A 35 2.92 -15.70 8.97
N ASP A 36 2.77 -14.93 10.04
CA ASP A 36 1.61 -14.09 10.25
C ASP A 36 2.05 -12.70 10.69
N ALA A 37 1.52 -11.68 10.04
CA ALA A 37 1.63 -10.32 10.49
C ALA A 37 0.25 -9.67 10.48
N SER A 38 -0.08 -8.93 11.53
CA SER A 38 -1.33 -8.20 11.59
C SER A 38 -1.17 -6.81 12.18
N LEU A 39 -1.89 -5.86 11.58
CA LEU A 39 -2.01 -4.49 12.04
C LEU A 39 -3.49 -4.16 12.22
N LYS A 40 -3.89 -3.67 13.39
CA LYS A 40 -5.29 -3.33 13.67
C LYS A 40 -5.41 -1.97 14.34
N ASP A 41 -6.55 -1.32 14.11
CA ASP A 41 -6.93 -0.06 14.77
C ASP A 41 -5.85 1.01 14.70
N SER A 42 -5.20 1.11 13.53
CA SER A 42 -4.02 1.93 13.33
C SER A 42 -4.29 3.10 12.40
N ARG A 43 -3.53 4.17 12.58
CA ARG A 43 -3.58 5.38 11.72
C ARG A 43 -2.17 5.75 11.32
N VAL A 44 -1.91 5.84 10.04
CA VAL A 44 -0.60 6.17 9.49
C VAL A 44 -0.73 7.37 8.56
N ASN A 45 0.11 8.37 8.77
CA ASN A 45 0.24 9.52 7.88
C ASN A 45 1.66 9.49 7.31
N VAL A 46 1.75 9.50 5.99
CA VAL A 46 3.00 9.50 5.24
C VAL A 46 3.09 10.78 4.44
N ILE A 47 4.20 11.47 4.53
CA ILE A 47 4.52 12.60 3.67
C ILE A 47 5.74 12.20 2.86
N LEU A 48 5.58 12.08 1.55
CA LEU A 48 6.64 11.79 0.60
C LEU A 48 7.08 13.13 -0.01
N CYS A 49 8.17 13.71 0.50
CA CYS A 49 8.71 14.92 -0.07
C CYS A 49 9.61 14.58 -1.24
N ASP A 50 9.38 15.19 -2.40
CA ASP A 50 10.32 15.12 -3.51
C ASP A 50 11.61 15.79 -3.11
N THR A 51 12.68 15.08 -3.19
CA THR A 51 14.01 15.68 -3.13
C THR A 51 14.75 15.41 -4.40
N ALA A 52 15.07 16.46 -5.02
CA ALA A 52 16.16 16.52 -5.93
C ALA A 52 17.48 16.23 -5.18
N ALA A 53 17.83 14.99 -5.07
CA ALA A 53 19.20 14.45 -4.96
C ALA A 53 19.04 12.93 -4.87
N GLN A 54 19.13 12.26 -5.99
CA GLN A 54 19.46 10.85 -5.96
C GLN A 54 20.85 10.75 -5.32
N ASP A 55 20.88 10.35 -4.05
CA ASP A 55 22.09 9.80 -3.47
C ASP A 55 22.44 8.57 -4.29
N THR A 56 23.46 8.70 -5.13
CA THR A 56 23.96 7.62 -5.99
C THR A 56 24.67 6.50 -5.23
N THR A 57 24.65 6.54 -3.91
CA THR A 57 25.12 5.47 -3.03
C THR A 57 23.95 4.65 -2.47
N THR A 58 23.05 4.19 -3.32
CA THR A 58 22.12 3.15 -2.91
C THR A 58 22.86 1.82 -2.87
N SER A 59 23.27 1.39 -1.69
CA SER A 59 23.52 -0.03 -1.44
C SER A 59 22.21 -0.76 -1.79
N LYS A 60 22.21 -1.49 -2.90
CA LYS A 60 21.03 -2.29 -3.28
C LYS A 60 20.72 -3.21 -2.13
N THR A 61 19.57 -3.01 -1.53
CA THR A 61 19.09 -3.90 -0.48
C THR A 61 18.80 -5.27 -1.11
N GLU A 62 19.59 -6.28 -0.77
CA GLU A 62 19.46 -7.63 -1.35
C GLU A 62 18.41 -8.51 -0.65
N TRP A 63 17.59 -7.93 0.21
CA TRP A 63 16.65 -8.68 1.02
C TRP A 63 15.51 -9.27 0.20
N LYS A 64 15.19 -10.53 0.54
CA LYS A 64 14.00 -11.23 0.08
C LYS A 64 13.09 -11.48 1.26
N ILE A 65 11.86 -11.03 1.15
CA ILE A 65 10.87 -11.15 2.22
C ILE A 65 9.73 -12.02 1.73
N ALA A 66 9.41 -13.07 2.46
CA ALA A 66 8.25 -13.91 2.23
C ALA A 66 7.28 -13.76 3.40
N VAL A 67 6.01 -13.57 3.10
CA VAL A 67 4.94 -13.40 4.09
C VAL A 67 3.81 -14.37 3.75
N ASP A 68 3.53 -15.32 4.63
CA ASP A 68 2.45 -16.29 4.40
C ASP A 68 1.09 -15.64 4.55
N ASN A 69 0.88 -14.88 5.65
CA ASN A 69 -0.36 -14.14 5.90
C ASN A 69 -0.05 -12.73 6.40
N PHE A 70 -0.71 -11.74 5.82
CA PHE A 70 -0.71 -10.37 6.31
C PHE A 70 -2.14 -9.84 6.38
N PHE A 71 -2.49 -9.22 7.51
CA PHE A 71 -3.82 -8.71 7.76
C PHE A 71 -3.76 -7.27 8.26
N ILE A 72 -4.61 -6.40 7.67
CA ILE A 72 -4.91 -5.09 8.22
C ILE A 72 -6.40 -5.03 8.54
N GLY A 73 -6.74 -4.60 9.75
CA GLY A 73 -8.12 -4.39 10.18
C GLY A 73 -8.35 -2.99 10.73
N ASN A 74 -9.48 -2.39 10.37
CA ASN A 74 -9.95 -1.11 10.91
C ASN A 74 -8.85 -0.03 10.99
N SER A 75 -8.14 0.19 9.90
CA SER A 75 -6.98 1.08 9.88
C SER A 75 -7.10 2.14 8.79
N SER A 76 -6.43 3.27 8.98
CA SER A 76 -6.40 4.34 7.99
C SER A 76 -4.97 4.73 7.60
N VAL A 77 -4.79 5.05 6.33
CA VAL A 77 -3.53 5.53 5.77
C VAL A 77 -3.81 6.81 5.00
N ASN A 78 -3.05 7.85 5.30
CA ASN A 78 -3.05 9.09 4.54
C ASN A 78 -1.65 9.31 3.95
N VAL A 79 -1.57 9.47 2.65
CA VAL A 79 -0.33 9.79 1.94
C VAL A 79 -0.46 11.16 1.31
N ARG A 80 0.55 11.98 1.47
CA ARG A 80 0.68 13.28 0.81
C ARG A 80 1.98 13.31 0.04
N MET A 81 1.91 13.74 -1.20
CA MET A 81 3.05 14.01 -2.07
C MET A 81 3.04 15.51 -2.41
N PRO A 82 3.74 16.37 -1.63
CA PRO A 82 3.68 17.81 -1.82
C PRO A 82 4.13 18.27 -3.21
N GLY A 83 5.16 17.64 -3.80
CA GLY A 83 5.65 17.96 -5.14
C GLY A 83 4.60 17.78 -6.22
N ASP A 84 3.89 16.64 -6.20
CA ASP A 84 2.79 16.35 -7.13
C ASP A 84 1.47 16.95 -6.67
N SER A 85 1.43 17.59 -5.51
CA SER A 85 0.22 18.06 -4.83
C SER A 85 -0.84 16.96 -4.65
N MET A 86 -0.43 15.69 -4.67
CA MET A 86 -1.31 14.53 -4.61
C MET A 86 -1.61 14.13 -3.16
N ARG A 87 -2.83 13.73 -2.92
CA ARG A 87 -3.30 13.21 -1.63
C ARG A 87 -4.07 11.92 -1.82
N ILE A 88 -3.72 10.92 -1.03
CA ILE A 88 -4.45 9.65 -0.95
C ILE A 88 -4.87 9.45 0.50
N ALA A 89 -6.15 9.17 0.73
CA ALA A 89 -6.66 8.77 2.03
C ALA A 89 -7.39 7.44 1.87
N ALA A 90 -6.97 6.42 2.59
CA ALA A 90 -7.59 5.11 2.59
C ALA A 90 -8.07 4.76 4.00
N ASN A 91 -9.34 4.34 4.11
CA ASN A 91 -9.87 3.68 5.30
C ASN A 91 -10.10 2.22 4.95
N LEU A 92 -9.36 1.35 5.60
CA LEU A 92 -9.37 -0.08 5.36
C LEU A 92 -10.25 -0.75 6.40
N GLY A 93 -11.38 -1.32 5.99
CA GLY A 93 -12.17 -2.19 6.85
C GLY A 93 -11.36 -3.45 7.14
N THR A 94 -11.07 -4.24 6.10
CA THR A 94 -10.10 -5.33 6.18
C THR A 94 -9.30 -5.46 4.88
N LEU A 95 -8.00 -5.67 5.00
CA LEU A 95 -7.12 -6.11 3.94
C LEU A 95 -6.46 -7.41 4.37
N SER A 96 -6.53 -8.44 3.55
CA SER A 96 -5.79 -9.67 3.76
C SER A 96 -4.94 -10.01 2.54
N VAL A 97 -3.70 -10.37 2.81
CA VAL A 97 -2.73 -10.83 1.82
C VAL A 97 -2.30 -12.24 2.18
N LYS A 98 -2.24 -13.12 1.19
CA LYS A 98 -1.69 -14.48 1.36
C LYS A 98 -0.58 -14.73 0.36
N ASN A 99 0.48 -15.33 0.87
CA ASN A 99 1.67 -15.70 0.12
C ASN A 99 2.25 -14.50 -0.67
N GLY A 100 2.70 -13.50 0.09
CA GLY A 100 3.47 -12.38 -0.43
C GLY A 100 4.94 -12.72 -0.57
N SER A 101 5.56 -12.28 -1.65
CA SER A 101 7.00 -12.41 -1.91
C SER A 101 7.55 -11.08 -2.42
N PHE A 102 8.60 -10.59 -1.79
CA PHE A 102 9.18 -9.28 -2.09
C PHE A 102 10.70 -9.46 -2.27
N ASP A 103 11.16 -9.37 -3.51
CA ASP A 103 12.59 -9.35 -3.85
C ASP A 103 13.02 -7.90 -4.07
N LEU A 104 13.64 -7.31 -3.04
CA LEU A 104 14.04 -5.91 -3.07
C LEU A 104 15.21 -5.65 -4.02
N ALA A 105 16.08 -6.66 -4.25
CA ALA A 105 17.19 -6.53 -5.17
C ALA A 105 16.73 -6.43 -6.63
N GLN A 106 15.67 -7.16 -6.98
CA GLN A 106 15.12 -7.20 -8.34
C GLN A 106 13.90 -6.30 -8.52
N SER A 107 13.48 -5.57 -7.48
CA SER A 107 12.23 -4.80 -7.47
C SER A 107 11.03 -5.62 -7.99
N SER A 108 10.97 -6.89 -7.55
CA SER A 108 9.93 -7.84 -7.95
C SER A 108 9.06 -8.19 -6.76
N TYR A 109 7.75 -7.92 -6.86
CA TYR A 109 6.80 -8.09 -5.77
C TYR A 109 5.63 -8.95 -6.22
N GLY A 110 5.41 -10.06 -5.54
CA GLY A 110 4.35 -11.00 -5.85
C GLY A 110 3.38 -11.19 -4.69
N ILE A 111 2.08 -11.31 -4.97
CA ILE A 111 1.04 -11.65 -4.00
C ILE A 111 0.11 -12.67 -4.63
N LYS A 112 -0.02 -13.85 -3.99
CA LYS A 112 -0.89 -14.90 -4.51
C LYS A 112 -2.37 -14.58 -4.36
N LYS A 113 -2.79 -14.03 -3.22
CA LYS A 113 -4.18 -13.62 -2.97
C LYS A 113 -4.21 -12.34 -2.18
N LEU A 114 -5.04 -11.41 -2.62
CA LEU A 114 -5.38 -10.19 -1.90
C LEU A 114 -6.89 -10.07 -1.82
N ALA A 115 -7.40 -9.81 -0.63
CA ALA A 115 -8.81 -9.47 -0.43
C ALA A 115 -8.94 -8.18 0.36
N LEU A 116 -9.73 -7.25 -0.16
CA LEU A 116 -10.08 -5.98 0.44
C LEU A 116 -11.58 -5.94 0.67
N LYS A 117 -12.04 -5.55 1.87
CA LYS A 117 -13.47 -5.46 2.20
C LYS A 117 -13.78 -4.19 2.98
N ASN A 118 -14.98 -3.66 2.73
CA ASN A 118 -15.56 -2.52 3.45
C ASN A 118 -14.59 -1.33 3.54
N SER A 119 -13.94 -1.03 2.44
CA SER A 119 -12.91 -0.01 2.39
C SER A 119 -13.37 1.22 1.60
N ARG A 120 -12.69 2.34 1.83
CA ARG A 120 -12.91 3.60 1.12
C ARG A 120 -11.58 4.19 0.75
N VAL A 121 -11.52 4.79 -0.43
CA VAL A 121 -10.31 5.47 -0.92
C VAL A 121 -10.71 6.82 -1.48
N LYS A 122 -10.00 7.84 -1.07
CA LYS A 122 -10.04 9.18 -1.67
C LYS A 122 -8.70 9.44 -2.32
N TYR A 123 -8.73 9.81 -3.59
CA TYR A 123 -7.60 10.35 -4.33
C TYR A 123 -7.92 11.78 -4.72
N ASP A 124 -6.99 12.71 -4.57
CA ASP A 124 -7.25 14.13 -4.73
C ASP A 124 -5.99 14.86 -5.16
N ILE A 125 -6.11 15.62 -6.25
CA ILE A 125 -5.11 16.61 -6.71
C ILE A 125 -5.71 18.00 -6.54
N PRO A 126 -5.53 18.68 -5.40
CA PRO A 126 -6.30 19.87 -5.01
C PRO A 126 -6.21 21.08 -5.93
N TYR A 127 -5.16 21.18 -6.75
CA TYR A 127 -5.02 22.32 -7.67
C TYR A 127 -5.72 22.11 -9.03
N MET A 128 -6.16 20.87 -9.31
CA MET A 128 -6.92 20.58 -10.52
C MET A 128 -8.37 21.02 -10.34
N ALA A 129 -8.97 21.52 -11.39
CA ALA A 129 -10.38 21.89 -11.38
C ALA A 129 -11.24 20.64 -11.33
N TYR A 130 -12.37 20.71 -10.59
CA TYR A 130 -13.33 19.62 -10.53
C TYR A 130 -14.05 19.44 -11.86
N GLU A 131 -14.14 18.22 -12.32
CA GLU A 131 -14.88 17.83 -13.52
C GLU A 131 -16.23 17.21 -13.18
N LYS A 132 -17.20 17.39 -14.10
CA LYS A 132 -18.52 16.75 -13.96
C LYS A 132 -18.45 15.30 -14.41
N GLY A 133 -18.99 14.39 -13.60
CA GLY A 133 -18.96 12.95 -13.87
C GLY A 133 -17.79 12.26 -13.19
N LEU A 134 -17.19 11.28 -13.85
CA LEU A 134 -15.99 10.62 -13.33
C LEU A 134 -14.79 11.53 -13.48
N ASP A 135 -14.29 12.00 -12.36
CA ASP A 135 -13.15 12.91 -12.30
C ASP A 135 -11.90 12.14 -11.82
N PRO A 136 -10.95 11.84 -12.70
CA PRO A 136 -9.77 11.06 -12.34
C PRO A 136 -8.84 11.77 -11.36
N ASN A 137 -8.95 13.10 -11.22
CA ASN A 137 -8.14 13.90 -10.30
C ASN A 137 -8.77 13.99 -8.90
N HIS A 138 -10.05 13.66 -8.76
CA HIS A 138 -10.82 13.77 -7.52
C HIS A 138 -11.72 12.55 -7.30
N LEU A 139 -11.12 11.38 -7.17
CA LEU A 139 -11.85 10.13 -6.96
C LEU A 139 -12.25 9.96 -5.49
N TYR A 140 -13.48 9.58 -5.25
CA TYR A 140 -13.98 9.13 -3.95
C TYR A 140 -14.71 7.80 -4.09
N ILE A 141 -14.01 6.74 -3.76
CA ILE A 141 -14.50 5.37 -3.86
C ILE A 141 -15.00 4.92 -2.50
N SER A 142 -16.25 4.48 -2.44
CA SER A 142 -16.88 3.86 -1.26
C SER A 142 -17.28 2.42 -1.56
N ASP A 143 -17.63 1.68 -0.52
CA ASP A 143 -18.05 0.27 -0.60
C ASP A 143 -17.04 -0.61 -1.37
N LEU A 144 -15.75 -0.25 -1.30
CA LEU A 144 -14.71 -0.95 -2.02
C LEU A 144 -14.49 -2.34 -1.43
N ASN A 145 -14.81 -3.35 -2.24
CA ASN A 145 -14.52 -4.75 -1.99
C ASN A 145 -13.83 -5.31 -3.23
N ALA A 146 -12.71 -5.97 -3.05
CA ALA A 146 -11.94 -6.54 -4.15
C ALA A 146 -11.31 -7.87 -3.76
N SER A 147 -11.23 -8.77 -4.70
CA SER A 147 -10.48 -10.02 -4.59
C SER A 147 -9.61 -10.19 -5.82
N LEU A 148 -8.31 -10.23 -5.60
CA LEU A 148 -7.29 -10.31 -6.64
C LEU A 148 -6.43 -11.54 -6.39
N ASN A 149 -6.02 -12.20 -7.46
CA ASN A 149 -5.06 -13.30 -7.43
C ASN A 149 -3.86 -13.01 -8.32
N ASP A 150 -2.75 -13.64 -8.00
CA ASP A 150 -1.52 -13.63 -8.80
C ASP A 150 -1.08 -12.22 -9.21
N ILE A 151 -1.08 -11.31 -8.23
CA ILE A 151 -0.58 -9.95 -8.43
C ILE A 151 0.94 -10.05 -8.54
N LEU A 152 1.48 -9.48 -9.59
CA LEU A 152 2.91 -9.38 -9.82
C LEU A 152 3.27 -7.97 -10.28
N TYR A 153 4.19 -7.33 -9.56
CA TYR A 153 4.90 -6.14 -10.01
C TYR A 153 6.32 -6.53 -10.37
N ARG A 154 6.73 -6.27 -11.58
CA ARG A 154 8.09 -6.49 -12.08
C ARG A 154 8.35 -5.62 -13.30
N ASN A 155 9.56 -5.05 -13.41
CA ASN A 155 9.96 -4.21 -14.55
C ASN A 155 8.94 -3.08 -14.83
N GLU A 156 8.55 -2.36 -13.78
CA GLU A 156 7.58 -1.24 -13.84
C GLU A 156 6.18 -1.62 -14.37
N ALA A 157 5.91 -2.90 -14.53
CA ALA A 157 4.62 -3.42 -14.96
C ALA A 157 3.89 -4.13 -13.81
N ILE A 158 2.57 -3.96 -13.77
CA ILE A 158 1.68 -4.67 -12.84
C ILE A 158 0.76 -5.59 -13.62
N SER A 159 0.65 -6.83 -13.16
CA SER A 159 -0.37 -7.76 -13.60
C SER A 159 -1.14 -8.33 -12.43
N ALA A 160 -2.42 -8.64 -12.62
CA ALA A 160 -3.27 -9.25 -11.60
C ALA A 160 -4.47 -9.94 -12.24
N ASN A 161 -4.97 -11.00 -11.60
CA ASN A 161 -6.23 -11.63 -11.95
C ASN A 161 -7.33 -11.11 -11.01
N VAL A 162 -8.22 -10.27 -11.53
CA VAL A 162 -9.40 -9.78 -10.78
C VAL A 162 -10.44 -10.88 -10.70
N LYS A 163 -10.79 -11.32 -9.48
CA LYS A 163 -11.84 -12.32 -9.23
C LYS A 163 -13.18 -11.67 -8.94
N SER A 164 -13.17 -10.60 -8.18
CA SER A 164 -14.34 -9.78 -7.92
C SER A 164 -13.91 -8.35 -7.61
N LEU A 165 -14.75 -7.41 -8.02
CA LEU A 165 -14.59 -6.00 -7.73
C LEU A 165 -15.99 -5.41 -7.53
N LYS A 166 -16.21 -4.80 -6.36
CA LYS A 166 -17.40 -4.02 -6.06
C LYS A 166 -16.98 -2.67 -5.51
N LEU A 167 -17.49 -1.62 -6.06
CA LEU A 167 -17.23 -0.25 -5.60
C LEU A 167 -18.36 0.69 -6.02
N LYS A 168 -18.40 1.83 -5.33
CA LYS A 168 -19.19 3.00 -5.74
C LYS A 168 -18.30 4.22 -5.77
N GLU A 169 -18.39 4.99 -6.82
CA GLU A 169 -17.75 6.29 -6.95
C GLU A 169 -18.78 7.39 -6.73
N LYS A 170 -18.36 8.54 -6.19
CA LYS A 170 -19.25 9.66 -5.80
C LYS A 170 -20.08 10.21 -6.98
N CYS A 171 -19.58 10.13 -8.22
CA CYS A 171 -20.31 10.56 -9.43
C CYS A 171 -21.52 9.67 -9.77
N GLY A 172 -21.70 8.54 -9.09
CA GLY A 172 -22.77 7.57 -9.34
C GLY A 172 -22.33 6.33 -10.11
N LEU A 173 -21.06 6.25 -10.54
CA LEU A 173 -20.53 5.01 -11.12
C LEU A 173 -20.50 3.91 -10.05
N ALA A 174 -21.06 2.77 -10.39
CA ALA A 174 -21.00 1.57 -9.55
C ALA A 174 -20.53 0.37 -10.38
N VAL A 175 -19.76 -0.50 -9.73
CA VAL A 175 -19.31 -1.79 -10.23
C VAL A 175 -19.72 -2.83 -9.21
N ASP A 176 -20.30 -3.95 -9.68
CA ASP A 176 -20.75 -5.06 -8.80
C ASP A 176 -20.44 -6.43 -9.44
#